data_2f32efdcb7db73bd39807412fac417aa
#
_entry.id   2f32efdcb7db73bd39807412fac417aa
#
_cell.length_a   1.000
_cell.length_b   1.000
_cell.length_c   1.000
_cell.angle_alpha   90.00
_cell.angle_beta   90.00
_cell.angle_gamma   90.00
#
_symmetry.space_group_name_H-M   'P 1'
#
loop_
_entity.id
_entity.type
_entity.pdbx_description
1 polymer ?
#
loop_
_entity_poly.entity_id
_entity_poly.type
_entity_poly.pdbx_seq_one_letter_code
_entity_poly.pdbx_strand_id
1 'polypeptide(L)'
;MANAPAATHALKVLRLLARHATPLPAAAIASALDLPRSSTYHLLKVLADEGFVVHLPDQRRYGLGVAAYEIGSAYLRQEPLRWIAQTVLTRLTSATTHNAHLAVLHGRDVLYVIEERAPNRPDLVTDVGVRLPAHLTASGLAMLAALPKPQLDALFPSRDALTRRNDAGPASLTQLRTILQTAQQRGYAEEDGYVTPGLASVATAVLDHARQPIAAVAVTFPAGSDRSDLATHTQRAAKQIATRIRGVSP
;
A
#
# COMPACT_ATOMS: atom_id res chain seq x y z
N MET A 1 -16.24 -16.20 -17.98
CA MET A 1 -15.83 -15.81 -16.61
C MET A 1 -17.07 -15.78 -15.76
N ALA A 2 -17.04 -16.47 -14.58
CA ALA A 2 -18.19 -16.43 -13.65
C ALA A 2 -18.35 -15.00 -13.13
N ASN A 3 -19.51 -14.40 -13.39
CA ASN A 3 -19.84 -13.07 -12.93
C ASN A 3 -20.83 -13.19 -11.76
N ALA A 4 -20.47 -12.71 -10.56
CA ALA A 4 -21.32 -12.66 -9.39
C ALA A 4 -21.57 -11.18 -9.01
N PRO A 5 -22.51 -10.51 -9.69
CA PRO A 5 -22.71 -9.07 -9.53
C PRO A 5 -23.00 -8.66 -8.09
N ALA A 6 -23.81 -9.43 -7.37
CA ALA A 6 -24.13 -9.15 -5.98
C ALA A 6 -22.91 -9.15 -5.07
N ALA A 7 -22.04 -10.17 -5.20
CA ALA A 7 -20.79 -10.24 -4.44
C ALA A 7 -19.84 -9.06 -4.79
N THR A 8 -19.75 -8.72 -6.08
CA THR A 8 -18.94 -7.58 -6.54
C THR A 8 -19.45 -6.27 -5.92
N HIS A 9 -20.75 -6.06 -5.91
CA HIS A 9 -21.35 -4.84 -5.34
C HIS A 9 -21.19 -4.80 -3.82
N ALA A 10 -21.36 -5.91 -3.11
CA ALA A 10 -21.10 -5.99 -1.67
C ALA A 10 -19.66 -5.59 -1.32
N LEU A 11 -18.67 -6.13 -2.04
CA LEU A 11 -17.26 -5.76 -1.85
C LEU A 11 -16.98 -4.28 -2.19
N LYS A 12 -17.65 -3.72 -3.21
CA LYS A 12 -17.55 -2.28 -3.53
C LYS A 12 -18.11 -1.41 -2.42
N VAL A 13 -19.23 -1.80 -1.78
CA VAL A 13 -19.78 -1.09 -0.62
C VAL A 13 -18.78 -1.06 0.53
N LEU A 14 -18.20 -2.19 0.89
CA LEU A 14 -17.19 -2.26 1.96
C LEU A 14 -15.97 -1.39 1.66
N ARG A 15 -15.45 -1.43 0.43
CA ARG A 15 -14.34 -0.59 0.00
C ARG A 15 -14.67 0.89 0.02
N LEU A 16 -15.90 1.28 -0.34
CA LEU A 16 -16.36 2.66 -0.27
C LEU A 16 -16.37 3.15 1.18
N LEU A 17 -16.99 2.38 2.09
CA LEU A 17 -17.06 2.73 3.50
C LEU A 17 -15.66 2.83 4.13
N ALA A 18 -14.74 1.93 3.77
CA ALA A 18 -13.37 1.96 4.28
C ALA A 18 -12.54 3.20 3.87
N ARG A 19 -12.96 3.92 2.81
CA ARG A 19 -12.29 5.16 2.36
C ARG A 19 -12.78 6.42 3.06
N HIS A 20 -13.83 6.31 3.86
CA HIS A 20 -14.46 7.44 4.54
C HIS A 20 -14.28 7.33 6.04
N ALA A 21 -13.79 8.40 6.67
CA ALA A 21 -13.62 8.46 8.12
C ALA A 21 -14.96 8.50 8.88
N THR A 22 -16.06 8.82 8.20
CA THR A 22 -17.40 8.93 8.80
C THR A 22 -18.41 8.05 8.08
N PRO A 23 -19.41 7.48 8.77
CA PRO A 23 -20.49 6.73 8.18
C PRO A 23 -21.23 7.51 7.09
N LEU A 24 -21.71 6.80 6.05
CA LEU A 24 -22.37 7.39 4.87
C LEU A 24 -23.88 7.07 4.86
N PRO A 25 -24.74 7.97 4.38
CA PRO A 25 -26.14 7.66 4.11
C PRO A 25 -26.29 6.72 2.91
N ALA A 26 -27.31 5.83 2.90
CA ALA A 26 -27.55 4.89 1.82
C ALA A 26 -27.62 5.54 0.43
N ALA A 27 -28.21 6.74 0.35
CA ALA A 27 -28.31 7.50 -0.91
C ALA A 27 -26.93 7.88 -1.48
N ALA A 28 -25.98 8.26 -0.62
CA ALA A 28 -24.62 8.58 -1.05
C ALA A 28 -23.88 7.30 -1.53
N ILE A 29 -24.09 6.16 -0.86
CA ILE A 29 -23.52 4.87 -1.28
C ILE A 29 -24.09 4.47 -2.64
N ALA A 30 -25.40 4.56 -2.83
CA ALA A 30 -26.08 4.26 -4.10
C ALA A 30 -25.53 5.10 -5.25
N SER A 31 -25.42 6.43 -5.05
CA SER A 31 -24.89 7.36 -6.04
C SER A 31 -23.41 7.10 -6.36
N ALA A 32 -22.58 6.88 -5.34
CA ALA A 32 -21.15 6.66 -5.53
C ALA A 32 -20.81 5.36 -6.29
N LEU A 33 -21.70 4.36 -6.22
CA LEU A 33 -21.51 3.06 -6.85
C LEU A 33 -22.37 2.84 -8.09
N ASP A 34 -23.17 3.85 -8.48
CA ASP A 34 -24.13 3.79 -9.57
C ASP A 34 -25.08 2.58 -9.44
N LEU A 35 -25.68 2.42 -8.24
CA LEU A 35 -26.59 1.35 -7.92
C LEU A 35 -28.01 1.86 -7.68
N PRO A 36 -29.04 1.09 -8.09
CA PRO A 36 -30.43 1.36 -7.70
C PRO A 36 -30.58 1.40 -6.17
N ARG A 37 -31.38 2.33 -5.66
CA ARG A 37 -31.59 2.47 -4.21
C ARG A 37 -32.08 1.17 -3.55
N SER A 38 -33.04 0.48 -4.18
CA SER A 38 -33.55 -0.82 -3.68
C SER A 38 -32.45 -1.86 -3.53
N SER A 39 -31.61 -2.02 -4.54
CA SER A 39 -30.45 -2.93 -4.52
C SER A 39 -29.44 -2.55 -3.44
N THR A 40 -29.19 -1.25 -3.26
CA THR A 40 -28.30 -0.74 -2.22
C THR A 40 -28.81 -1.09 -0.83
N TYR A 41 -30.11 -0.86 -0.53
CA TYR A 41 -30.69 -1.21 0.75
C TYR A 41 -30.65 -2.72 1.01
N HIS A 42 -30.88 -3.53 -0.03
CA HIS A 42 -30.80 -5.00 0.11
C HIS A 42 -29.36 -5.45 0.44
N LEU A 43 -28.35 -4.90 -0.27
CA LEU A 43 -26.95 -5.19 0.03
C LEU A 43 -26.54 -4.73 1.43
N LEU A 44 -26.95 -3.53 1.83
CA LEU A 44 -26.66 -3.00 3.17
C LEU A 44 -27.30 -3.84 4.26
N LYS A 45 -28.52 -4.34 4.03
CA LYS A 45 -29.19 -5.25 4.96
C LYS A 45 -28.39 -6.56 5.12
N VAL A 46 -28.03 -7.23 4.03
CA VAL A 46 -27.24 -8.47 4.08
C VAL A 46 -25.90 -8.24 4.77
N LEU A 47 -25.20 -7.16 4.42
CA LEU A 47 -23.91 -6.82 5.04
C LEU A 47 -24.04 -6.47 6.54
N ALA A 48 -25.18 -5.93 6.96
CA ALA A 48 -25.46 -5.67 8.37
C ALA A 48 -25.81 -6.95 9.13
N ASP A 49 -26.63 -7.82 8.53
CA ASP A 49 -26.98 -9.13 9.10
C ASP A 49 -25.70 -9.99 9.30
N GLU A 50 -24.71 -9.87 8.41
CA GLU A 50 -23.40 -10.54 8.50
C GLU A 50 -22.34 -9.77 9.34
N GLY A 51 -22.73 -8.64 9.95
CA GLY A 51 -21.85 -7.84 10.80
C GLY A 51 -20.75 -7.03 10.10
N PHE A 52 -20.70 -7.02 8.77
CA PHE A 52 -19.73 -6.24 7.99
C PHE A 52 -20.03 -4.76 7.94
N VAL A 53 -21.28 -4.39 8.11
CA VAL A 53 -21.78 -3.01 8.12
C VAL A 53 -22.57 -2.81 9.41
N VAL A 54 -22.46 -1.61 10.00
CA VAL A 54 -23.33 -1.16 11.09
C VAL A 54 -24.28 -0.09 10.57
N HIS A 55 -25.57 -0.23 10.85
CA HIS A 55 -26.55 0.82 10.66
C HIS A 55 -26.65 1.68 11.92
N LEU A 56 -26.57 2.97 11.77
CA LEU A 56 -26.74 3.97 12.83
C LEU A 56 -28.12 4.65 12.63
N PRO A 57 -29.19 4.15 13.27
CA PRO A 57 -30.56 4.59 12.97
C PRO A 57 -30.79 6.08 13.21
N ASP A 58 -30.26 6.61 14.31
CA ASP A 58 -30.43 8.02 14.67
C ASP A 58 -29.81 8.98 13.64
N GLN A 59 -28.73 8.55 12.97
CA GLN A 59 -28.05 9.31 11.93
C GLN A 59 -28.49 8.92 10.52
N ARG A 60 -29.25 7.84 10.35
CA ARG A 60 -29.61 7.22 9.07
C ARG A 60 -28.39 6.94 8.20
N ARG A 61 -27.29 6.47 8.83
CA ARG A 61 -25.99 6.23 8.17
C ARG A 61 -25.53 4.81 8.38
N TYR A 62 -24.59 4.40 7.52
CA TYR A 62 -23.97 3.08 7.51
C TYR A 62 -22.47 3.23 7.62
N GLY A 63 -21.84 2.47 8.51
CA GLY A 63 -20.39 2.39 8.72
C GLY A 63 -19.89 0.97 8.61
N LEU A 64 -18.56 0.77 8.70
CA LEU A 64 -18.00 -0.59 8.82
C LEU A 64 -18.40 -1.20 10.16
N GLY A 65 -18.79 -2.48 10.12
CA GLY A 65 -19.11 -3.28 11.29
C GLY A 65 -17.91 -4.08 11.80
N VAL A 66 -18.09 -4.76 12.93
CA VAL A 66 -17.03 -5.49 13.62
C VAL A 66 -16.44 -6.64 12.80
N ALA A 67 -17.21 -7.31 11.95
CA ALA A 67 -16.73 -8.40 11.11
C ALA A 67 -15.64 -7.94 10.11
N ALA A 68 -15.69 -6.68 9.66
CA ALA A 68 -14.64 -6.10 8.84
C ALA A 68 -13.31 -5.97 9.60
N TYR A 69 -13.36 -5.58 10.88
CA TYR A 69 -12.21 -5.55 11.77
C TYR A 69 -11.67 -6.96 12.05
N GLU A 70 -12.55 -7.94 12.31
CA GLU A 70 -12.17 -9.31 12.59
C GLU A 70 -11.43 -9.96 11.41
N ILE A 71 -11.91 -9.76 10.17
CA ILE A 71 -11.22 -10.24 8.95
C ILE A 71 -9.88 -9.54 8.77
N GLY A 72 -9.81 -8.21 8.93
CA GLY A 72 -8.55 -7.48 8.87
C GLY A 72 -7.55 -7.95 9.93
N SER A 73 -8.02 -8.20 11.15
CA SER A 73 -7.20 -8.73 12.24
C SER A 73 -6.75 -10.18 11.98
N ALA A 74 -7.61 -11.02 11.40
CA ALA A 74 -7.27 -12.38 10.99
C ALA A 74 -6.19 -12.38 9.90
N TYR A 75 -6.34 -11.53 8.88
CA TYR A 75 -5.32 -11.31 7.85
C TYR A 75 -3.97 -10.98 8.48
N LEU A 76 -3.93 -10.02 9.44
CA LEU A 76 -2.71 -9.63 10.12
C LEU A 76 -2.06 -10.78 10.94
N ARG A 77 -2.88 -11.69 11.50
CA ARG A 77 -2.38 -12.86 12.23
C ARG A 77 -1.86 -13.97 11.31
N GLN A 78 -2.43 -14.10 10.12
CA GLN A 78 -2.09 -15.15 9.15
C GLN A 78 -0.95 -14.75 8.21
N GLU A 79 -0.42 -13.53 8.32
CA GLU A 79 0.56 -13.00 7.37
C GLU A 79 2.00 -13.30 7.83
N PRO A 80 2.64 -14.39 7.34
CA PRO A 80 4.02 -14.71 7.68
C PRO A 80 4.98 -13.56 7.37
N LEU A 81 4.69 -12.81 6.30
CA LEU A 81 5.47 -11.66 5.86
C LEU A 81 5.57 -10.59 6.96
N ARG A 82 4.45 -10.22 7.60
CA ARG A 82 4.44 -9.18 8.63
C ARG A 82 5.25 -9.60 9.85
N TRP A 83 5.03 -10.83 10.35
CA TRP A 83 5.75 -11.34 11.52
C TRP A 83 7.26 -11.45 11.26
N ILE A 84 7.65 -11.94 10.07
CA ILE A 84 9.04 -12.04 9.66
C ILE A 84 9.68 -10.65 9.52
N ALA A 85 8.96 -9.71 8.91
CA ALA A 85 9.47 -8.37 8.62
C ALA A 85 9.58 -7.49 9.86
N GLN A 86 8.68 -7.62 10.85
CA GLN A 86 8.66 -6.78 12.05
C GLN A 86 10.04 -6.70 12.71
N THR A 87 10.63 -7.84 13.05
CA THR A 87 11.96 -7.91 13.70
C THR A 87 13.06 -7.30 12.82
N VAL A 88 12.97 -7.44 11.51
CA VAL A 88 13.96 -6.89 10.57
C VAL A 88 13.85 -5.37 10.50
N LEU A 89 12.62 -4.84 10.46
CA LEU A 89 12.37 -3.40 10.42
C LEU A 89 12.80 -2.71 11.71
N THR A 90 12.51 -3.29 12.88
CA THR A 90 12.98 -2.75 14.17
C THR A 90 14.50 -2.59 14.20
N ARG A 91 15.23 -3.60 13.69
CA ARG A 91 16.70 -3.52 13.57
C ARG A 91 17.14 -2.48 12.55
N LEU A 92 16.43 -2.35 11.42
CA LEU A 92 16.71 -1.37 10.39
C LEU A 92 16.54 0.05 10.94
N THR A 93 15.42 0.32 11.63
CA THR A 93 15.16 1.60 12.31
C THR A 93 16.25 1.94 13.34
N SER A 94 16.65 0.96 14.16
CA SER A 94 17.72 1.16 15.14
C SER A 94 19.08 1.46 14.49
N ALA A 95 19.40 0.79 13.36
CA ALA A 95 20.68 0.96 12.67
C ALA A 95 20.76 2.28 11.90
N THR A 96 19.64 2.74 11.34
CA THR A 96 19.61 3.96 10.50
C THR A 96 19.16 5.20 11.26
N THR A 97 18.55 5.05 12.44
CA THR A 97 17.92 6.15 13.19
C THR A 97 16.82 6.89 12.41
N HIS A 98 16.22 6.21 11.43
CA HIS A 98 15.16 6.73 10.57
C HIS A 98 13.95 5.80 10.57
N ASN A 99 12.77 6.32 10.19
CA ASN A 99 11.55 5.54 10.10
C ASN A 99 11.67 4.50 8.99
N ALA A 100 11.32 3.25 9.30
CA ALA A 100 11.33 2.15 8.34
C ALA A 100 9.92 1.64 8.08
N HIS A 101 9.67 1.20 6.84
CA HIS A 101 8.35 0.79 6.38
C HIS A 101 8.42 -0.52 5.62
N LEU A 102 7.34 -1.31 5.72
CA LEU A 102 7.04 -2.38 4.78
C LEU A 102 5.78 -2.01 4.01
N ALA A 103 5.84 -2.07 2.69
CA ALA A 103 4.70 -1.83 1.82
C ALA A 103 4.51 -2.99 0.84
N VAL A 104 3.27 -3.22 0.43
CA VAL A 104 2.90 -4.19 -0.61
C VAL A 104 2.25 -3.47 -1.79
N LEU A 105 2.43 -4.00 -3.01
CA LEU A 105 1.83 -3.44 -4.21
C LEU A 105 0.38 -3.90 -4.35
N HIS A 106 -0.53 -2.96 -4.59
CA HIS A 106 -1.93 -3.23 -4.83
C HIS A 106 -2.43 -2.41 -6.04
N GLY A 107 -2.39 -3.02 -7.21
CA GLY A 107 -2.65 -2.30 -8.45
C GLY A 107 -1.59 -1.22 -8.68
N ARG A 108 -2.01 0.03 -8.84
CA ARG A 108 -1.13 1.20 -9.02
C ARG A 108 -0.73 1.89 -7.73
N ASP A 109 -1.16 1.36 -6.59
CA ASP A 109 -0.88 1.92 -5.27
C ASP A 109 0.01 0.98 -4.46
N VAL A 110 0.71 1.52 -3.50
CA VAL A 110 1.29 0.79 -2.38
C VAL A 110 0.38 0.89 -1.17
N LEU A 111 0.30 -0.19 -0.41
CA LEU A 111 -0.32 -0.24 0.91
C LEU A 111 0.77 -0.44 1.94
N TYR A 112 0.88 0.47 2.91
CA TYR A 112 1.80 0.33 4.03
C TYR A 112 1.23 -0.64 5.06
N VAL A 113 1.98 -1.72 5.35
CA VAL A 113 1.55 -2.80 6.26
C VAL A 113 2.32 -2.81 7.58
N ILE A 114 3.51 -2.22 7.62
CA ILE A 114 4.29 -1.99 8.84
C ILE A 114 4.93 -0.60 8.76
N GLU A 115 4.91 0.11 9.88
CA GLU A 115 5.71 1.29 10.15
C GLU A 115 6.47 1.10 11.46
N GLU A 116 7.79 1.29 11.44
CA GLU A 116 8.66 1.34 12.60
C GLU A 116 9.20 2.75 12.73
N ARG A 117 8.82 3.44 13.79
CA ARG A 117 9.18 4.85 14.03
C ARG A 117 10.48 4.96 14.82
N ALA A 118 11.39 5.75 14.32
CA ALA A 118 12.59 6.13 15.06
C ALA A 118 12.25 7.22 16.09
N PRO A 119 12.89 7.23 17.27
CA PRO A 119 12.70 8.28 18.25
C PRO A 119 13.01 9.67 17.67
N ASN A 120 12.21 10.67 18.07
CA ASN A 120 12.39 12.08 17.68
C ASN A 120 12.32 12.34 16.16
N ARG A 121 11.58 11.52 15.43
CA ARG A 121 11.27 11.76 14.02
C ARG A 121 9.84 12.25 13.83
N PRO A 122 9.57 13.11 12.83
CA PRO A 122 8.22 13.59 12.57
C PRO A 122 7.28 12.45 12.17
N ASP A 123 6.00 12.64 12.42
CA ASP A 123 4.96 11.76 11.91
C ASP A 123 4.94 11.81 10.38
N LEU A 124 4.78 10.64 9.78
CA LEU A 124 4.75 10.50 8.32
C LEU A 124 3.31 10.25 7.85
N VAL A 125 3.05 10.59 6.59
CA VAL A 125 1.78 10.23 5.93
C VAL A 125 1.70 8.74 5.55
N THR A 126 2.73 7.97 5.86
CA THR A 126 2.89 6.54 5.52
C THR A 126 2.48 5.61 6.63
N ASP A 127 1.50 5.99 7.44
CA ASP A 127 0.97 5.16 8.53
C ASP A 127 0.38 3.82 8.01
N VAL A 128 0.29 2.83 8.90
CA VAL A 128 -0.25 1.51 8.56
C VAL A 128 -1.67 1.63 8.02
N GLY A 129 -1.94 0.97 6.89
CA GLY A 129 -3.22 1.03 6.18
C GLY A 129 -3.34 2.17 5.16
N VAL A 130 -2.40 3.09 5.13
CA VAL A 130 -2.39 4.18 4.13
C VAL A 130 -2.02 3.64 2.76
N ARG A 131 -2.68 4.19 1.74
CA ARG A 131 -2.40 3.92 0.33
C ARG A 131 -1.86 5.16 -0.35
N LEU A 132 -0.78 4.97 -1.12
CA LEU A 132 -0.17 6.03 -1.92
C LEU A 132 0.12 5.52 -3.33
N PRO A 133 0.10 6.41 -4.37
CA PRO A 133 0.44 6.02 -5.73
C PRO A 133 1.86 5.43 -5.80
N ALA A 134 1.99 4.22 -6.36
CA ALA A 134 3.26 3.48 -6.37
C ALA A 134 4.38 4.24 -7.10
N HIS A 135 4.05 4.97 -8.17
CA HIS A 135 5.02 5.74 -8.94
C HIS A 135 5.55 7.00 -8.22
N LEU A 136 4.96 7.37 -7.05
CA LEU A 136 5.40 8.50 -6.23
C LEU A 136 6.16 8.08 -4.97
N THR A 137 6.30 6.79 -4.70
CA THR A 137 6.94 6.30 -3.48
C THR A 137 8.17 5.46 -3.81
N ALA A 138 9.23 5.54 -3.01
CA ALA A 138 10.40 4.68 -3.19
C ALA A 138 10.01 3.19 -3.13
N SER A 139 9.13 2.80 -2.20
CA SER A 139 8.60 1.43 -2.08
C SER A 139 7.92 0.96 -3.36
N GLY A 140 7.07 1.81 -3.93
CA GLY A 140 6.37 1.50 -5.17
C GLY A 140 7.32 1.43 -6.37
N LEU A 141 8.21 2.41 -6.50
CA LEU A 141 9.22 2.41 -7.57
C LEU A 141 10.11 1.17 -7.52
N ALA A 142 10.53 0.73 -6.32
CA ALA A 142 11.32 -0.50 -6.16
C ALA A 142 10.55 -1.75 -6.62
N MET A 143 9.26 -1.88 -6.26
CA MET A 143 8.43 -3.01 -6.69
C MET A 143 8.10 -2.93 -8.18
N LEU A 144 7.73 -1.75 -8.71
CA LEU A 144 7.46 -1.56 -10.13
C LEU A 144 8.68 -1.88 -11.01
N ALA A 145 9.90 -1.54 -10.55
CA ALA A 145 11.14 -1.86 -11.24
C ALA A 145 11.41 -3.37 -11.32
N ALA A 146 10.83 -4.17 -10.42
CA ALA A 146 10.96 -5.62 -10.40
C ALA A 146 9.85 -6.34 -11.20
N LEU A 147 8.80 -5.63 -11.63
CA LEU A 147 7.71 -6.24 -12.41
C LEU A 147 8.16 -6.57 -13.84
N PRO A 148 7.64 -7.67 -14.41
CA PRO A 148 7.73 -7.91 -15.84
C PRO A 148 7.09 -6.77 -16.65
N LYS A 149 7.73 -6.42 -17.78
CA LYS A 149 7.27 -5.32 -18.65
C LYS A 149 5.76 -5.37 -18.99
N PRO A 150 5.17 -6.52 -19.37
CA PRO A 150 3.72 -6.57 -19.66
C PRO A 150 2.84 -6.20 -18.47
N GLN A 151 3.24 -6.55 -17.25
CA GLN A 151 2.49 -6.18 -16.05
C GLN A 151 2.62 -4.68 -15.75
N LEU A 152 3.81 -4.11 -15.92
CA LEU A 152 4.03 -2.67 -15.78
C LEU A 152 3.19 -1.88 -16.81
N ASP A 153 3.20 -2.30 -18.08
CA ASP A 153 2.44 -1.65 -19.15
C ASP A 153 0.92 -1.76 -18.91
N ALA A 154 0.44 -2.86 -18.33
CA ALA A 154 -0.96 -3.03 -17.92
C ALA A 154 -1.35 -2.11 -16.77
N LEU A 155 -0.46 -1.85 -15.81
CA LEU A 155 -0.69 -0.92 -14.71
C LEU A 155 -0.68 0.55 -15.18
N PHE A 156 0.19 0.90 -16.13
CA PHE A 156 0.36 2.25 -16.64
C PHE A 156 0.19 2.30 -18.17
N PRO A 157 -1.05 2.11 -18.68
CA PRO A 157 -1.33 2.04 -20.13
C PRO A 157 -1.23 3.43 -20.80
N SER A 158 -1.41 4.51 -20.05
CA SER A 158 -1.38 5.88 -20.55
C SER A 158 -0.86 6.85 -19.49
N ARG A 159 -0.60 8.11 -19.89
CA ARG A 159 -0.19 9.18 -18.98
C ARG A 159 -1.21 9.44 -17.87
N ASP A 160 -2.49 9.27 -18.15
CA ASP A 160 -3.59 9.51 -17.17
C ASP A 160 -3.55 8.54 -15.99
N ALA A 161 -2.78 7.44 -16.12
CA ALA A 161 -2.51 6.54 -15.00
C ALA A 161 -1.53 7.11 -13.96
N LEU A 162 -0.82 8.20 -14.29
CA LEU A 162 0.12 8.89 -13.40
C LEU A 162 -0.61 10.00 -12.63
N THR A 163 -0.99 9.70 -11.39
CA THR A 163 -1.53 10.70 -10.48
C THR A 163 -0.42 11.68 -10.09
N ARG A 164 -0.70 12.98 -10.16
CA ARG A 164 0.21 14.02 -9.65
C ARG A 164 -0.24 14.45 -8.26
N ARG A 165 0.69 14.51 -7.32
CA ARG A 165 0.41 14.97 -5.95
C ARG A 165 1.01 16.35 -5.68
N ASN A 166 2.24 16.53 -6.03
CA ASN A 166 2.96 17.82 -6.06
C ASN A 166 3.53 17.96 -7.46
N ASP A 167 4.23 19.04 -7.76
CA ASP A 167 4.92 19.15 -9.05
C ASP A 167 6.18 18.25 -9.16
N ALA A 168 6.37 17.39 -8.17
CA ALA A 168 7.43 16.39 -8.11
C ALA A 168 6.98 15.02 -8.62
N GLY A 169 7.96 14.16 -8.97
CA GLY A 169 7.72 12.82 -9.49
C GLY A 169 7.63 12.75 -11.01
N PRO A 170 7.47 11.53 -11.59
CA PRO A 170 7.45 11.33 -13.02
C PRO A 170 6.20 11.97 -13.66
N ALA A 171 6.41 12.90 -14.59
CA ALA A 171 5.35 13.59 -15.33
C ALA A 171 4.96 12.84 -16.63
N SER A 172 5.69 11.79 -17.02
CA SER A 172 5.45 10.99 -18.21
C SER A 172 5.84 9.53 -18.01
N LEU A 173 5.28 8.63 -18.85
CA LEU A 173 5.65 7.22 -18.85
C LEU A 173 7.13 7.01 -19.19
N THR A 174 7.70 7.85 -20.04
CA THR A 174 9.12 7.80 -20.37
C THR A 174 9.97 8.10 -19.14
N GLN A 175 9.65 9.16 -18.39
CA GLN A 175 10.34 9.46 -17.14
C GLN A 175 10.18 8.33 -16.12
N LEU A 176 8.97 7.80 -15.95
CA LEU A 176 8.76 6.66 -15.07
C LEU A 176 9.65 5.48 -15.47
N ARG A 177 9.67 5.10 -16.75
CA ARG A 177 10.52 3.99 -17.25
C ARG A 177 12.00 4.22 -17.00
N THR A 178 12.50 5.44 -17.18
CA THR A 178 13.90 5.81 -16.88
C THR A 178 14.20 5.62 -15.39
N ILE A 179 13.33 6.10 -14.51
CA ILE A 179 13.47 5.94 -13.05
C ILE A 179 13.50 4.44 -12.69
N LEU A 180 12.56 3.66 -13.23
CA LEU A 180 12.49 2.22 -12.96
C LEU A 180 13.71 1.46 -13.47
N GLN A 181 14.22 1.81 -14.65
CA GLN A 181 15.45 1.21 -15.19
C GLN A 181 16.66 1.53 -14.30
N THR A 182 16.79 2.77 -13.82
CA THR A 182 17.82 3.16 -12.87
C THR A 182 17.70 2.38 -11.56
N ALA A 183 16.49 2.25 -11.03
CA ALA A 183 16.23 1.48 -9.81
C ALA A 183 16.57 0.00 -9.99
N GLN A 184 16.25 -0.59 -11.13
CA GLN A 184 16.58 -1.98 -11.47
C GLN A 184 18.11 -2.21 -11.51
N GLN A 185 18.86 -1.29 -12.14
CA GLN A 185 20.31 -1.38 -12.24
C GLN A 185 21.00 -1.24 -10.88
N ARG A 186 20.51 -0.34 -10.02
CA ARG A 186 21.06 -0.11 -8.67
C ARG A 186 20.61 -1.16 -7.65
N GLY A 187 19.51 -1.85 -7.89
CA GLY A 187 18.88 -2.77 -6.95
C GLY A 187 18.11 -2.08 -5.82
N TYR A 188 17.87 -0.78 -5.92
CA TYR A 188 17.04 0.02 -5.01
C TYR A 188 16.46 1.23 -5.74
N ALA A 189 15.37 1.77 -5.21
CA ALA A 189 14.73 2.98 -5.71
C ALA A 189 14.82 4.11 -4.68
N GLU A 190 14.80 5.33 -5.18
CA GLU A 190 14.79 6.56 -4.38
C GLU A 190 13.65 7.47 -4.83
N GLU A 191 13.13 8.26 -3.91
CA GLU A 191 12.32 9.43 -4.20
C GLU A 191 12.75 10.58 -3.27
N ASP A 192 12.54 11.81 -3.70
CA ASP A 192 12.89 13.02 -2.95
C ASP A 192 11.76 14.03 -3.11
N GLY A 193 10.99 14.23 -2.03
CA GLY A 193 9.88 15.17 -1.98
C GLY A 193 8.64 14.83 -2.82
N TYR A 194 8.54 13.63 -3.42
CA TYR A 194 7.38 13.29 -4.26
C TYR A 194 6.08 13.18 -3.45
N VAL A 195 6.16 12.66 -2.23
CA VAL A 195 5.03 12.49 -1.32
C VAL A 195 4.95 13.66 -0.33
N THR A 196 6.06 13.95 0.35
CA THR A 196 6.15 14.98 1.38
C THR A 196 7.39 15.85 1.12
N PRO A 197 7.21 17.13 0.79
CA PRO A 197 8.34 18.03 0.63
C PRO A 197 9.25 18.03 1.86
N GLY A 198 10.58 18.04 1.65
CA GLY A 198 11.58 18.00 2.70
C GLY A 198 11.89 16.62 3.26
N LEU A 199 11.21 15.57 2.78
CA LEU A 199 11.53 14.18 3.09
C LEU A 199 11.96 13.43 1.83
N ALA A 200 12.87 12.49 2.00
CA ALA A 200 13.30 11.56 0.96
C ALA A 200 13.21 10.13 1.46
N SER A 201 13.12 9.18 0.53
CA SER A 201 13.04 7.76 0.88
C SER A 201 13.91 6.93 -0.05
N VAL A 202 14.47 5.85 0.50
CA VAL A 202 15.14 4.79 -0.25
C VAL A 202 14.45 3.46 0.05
N ALA A 203 14.26 2.63 -0.98
CA ALA A 203 13.58 1.35 -0.83
C ALA A 203 14.15 0.24 -1.69
N THR A 204 14.01 -1.00 -1.21
CA THR A 204 14.39 -2.22 -1.92
C THR A 204 13.23 -3.20 -1.95
N ALA A 205 12.96 -3.77 -3.10
CA ALA A 205 11.91 -4.79 -3.26
C ALA A 205 12.32 -6.10 -2.59
N VAL A 206 11.37 -6.72 -1.89
CA VAL A 206 11.45 -8.09 -1.38
C VAL A 206 10.91 -9.01 -2.47
N LEU A 207 11.75 -9.91 -2.96
CA LEU A 207 11.40 -10.81 -4.08
C LEU A 207 11.18 -12.24 -3.56
N ASP A 208 10.14 -12.90 -4.08
CA ASP A 208 9.91 -14.33 -3.85
C ASP A 208 10.87 -15.22 -4.65
N HIS A 209 10.61 -16.54 -4.63
CA HIS A 209 11.41 -17.52 -5.38
C HIS A 209 11.29 -17.38 -6.91
N ALA A 210 10.16 -16.85 -7.39
CA ALA A 210 9.92 -16.56 -8.80
C ALA A 210 10.40 -15.16 -9.22
N ARG A 211 11.13 -14.44 -8.34
CA ARG A 211 11.60 -13.06 -8.49
C ARG A 211 10.46 -12.03 -8.66
N GLN A 212 9.24 -12.38 -8.20
CA GLN A 212 8.14 -11.42 -8.16
C GLN A 212 8.23 -10.54 -6.91
N PRO A 213 7.94 -9.24 -7.00
CA PRO A 213 7.94 -8.35 -5.85
C PRO A 213 6.71 -8.62 -4.96
N ILE A 214 6.94 -9.12 -3.76
CA ILE A 214 5.89 -9.39 -2.78
C ILE A 214 5.73 -8.26 -1.77
N ALA A 215 6.78 -7.45 -1.57
CA ALA A 215 6.79 -6.28 -0.71
C ALA A 215 7.96 -5.36 -1.07
N ALA A 216 8.06 -4.20 -0.41
CA ALA A 216 9.28 -3.38 -0.38
C ALA A 216 9.58 -2.92 1.05
N VAL A 217 10.85 -2.90 1.40
CA VAL A 217 11.38 -2.27 2.61
C VAL A 217 11.86 -0.88 2.25
N ALA A 218 11.46 0.13 3.00
CA ALA A 218 11.88 1.50 2.81
C ALA A 218 12.37 2.14 4.10
N VAL A 219 13.22 3.15 3.96
CA VAL A 219 13.62 4.09 5.02
C VAL A 219 13.32 5.49 4.53
N THR A 220 12.65 6.29 5.38
CA THR A 220 12.33 7.71 5.12
C THR A 220 13.12 8.60 6.05
N PHE A 221 13.76 9.63 5.49
CA PHE A 221 14.70 10.51 6.16
C PHE A 221 14.54 11.96 5.66
N PRO A 222 15.04 12.99 6.40
CA PRO A 222 15.04 14.36 5.93
C PRO A 222 15.85 14.52 4.63
N ALA A 223 15.30 15.24 3.66
CA ALA A 223 16.00 15.57 2.41
C ALA A 223 17.33 16.27 2.71
N GLY A 224 18.36 15.94 1.95
CA GLY A 224 19.71 16.47 2.18
C GLY A 224 20.55 15.74 3.25
N SER A 225 19.99 14.76 3.97
CA SER A 225 20.76 13.88 4.85
C SER A 225 21.73 13.00 4.06
N ASP A 226 22.82 12.56 4.71
CA ASP A 226 23.69 11.54 4.13
C ASP A 226 22.91 10.23 3.96
N ARG A 227 22.90 9.71 2.74
CA ARG A 227 22.16 8.52 2.33
C ARG A 227 23.05 7.37 1.87
N SER A 228 24.38 7.53 2.00
CA SER A 228 25.37 6.59 1.46
C SER A 228 25.15 5.15 1.89
N ASP A 229 24.75 4.90 3.15
CA ASP A 229 24.58 3.58 3.71
C ASP A 229 23.12 3.10 3.71
N LEU A 230 22.14 3.99 3.52
CA LEU A 230 20.70 3.64 3.65
C LEU A 230 20.27 2.63 2.60
N ALA A 231 20.76 2.73 1.36
CA ALA A 231 20.50 1.75 0.30
C ALA A 231 21.04 0.36 0.68
N THR A 232 22.24 0.29 1.23
CA THR A 232 22.86 -0.97 1.69
C THR A 232 22.06 -1.60 2.83
N HIS A 233 21.58 -0.77 3.77
CA HIS A 233 20.75 -1.22 4.88
C HIS A 233 19.40 -1.76 4.40
N THR A 234 18.71 -1.08 3.49
CA THR A 234 17.43 -1.55 2.93
C THR A 234 17.61 -2.82 2.09
N GLN A 235 18.66 -2.93 1.28
CA GLN A 235 18.98 -4.14 0.51
C GLN A 235 19.24 -5.34 1.42
N ARG A 236 19.99 -5.15 2.49
CA ARG A 236 20.25 -6.22 3.49
C ARG A 236 18.96 -6.66 4.17
N ALA A 237 18.11 -5.70 4.58
CA ALA A 237 16.82 -5.98 5.21
C ALA A 237 15.89 -6.74 4.26
N ALA A 238 15.75 -6.30 3.02
CA ALA A 238 14.93 -6.97 2.01
C ALA A 238 15.41 -8.41 1.74
N LYS A 239 16.74 -8.63 1.64
CA LYS A 239 17.33 -9.96 1.49
C LYS A 239 17.05 -10.86 2.70
N GLN A 240 17.13 -10.33 3.93
CA GLN A 240 16.81 -11.09 5.14
C GLN A 240 15.35 -11.54 5.16
N ILE A 241 14.41 -10.66 4.81
CA ILE A 241 12.99 -10.99 4.73
C ILE A 241 12.76 -12.05 3.65
N ALA A 242 13.29 -11.87 2.45
CA ALA A 242 13.15 -12.82 1.34
C ALA A 242 13.69 -14.22 1.70
N THR A 243 14.83 -14.30 2.39
CA THR A 243 15.42 -15.58 2.83
C THR A 243 14.56 -16.29 3.86
N ARG A 244 13.99 -15.54 4.82
CA ARG A 244 13.13 -16.12 5.86
C ARG A 244 11.80 -16.62 5.30
N ILE A 245 11.20 -15.90 4.36
CA ILE A 245 9.96 -16.32 3.68
C ILE A 245 10.19 -17.64 2.93
N ARG A 246 11.31 -17.79 2.23
CA ARG A 246 11.67 -19.04 1.54
C ARG A 246 11.89 -20.22 2.49
N GLY A 247 12.40 -19.98 3.70
CA GLY A 247 12.61 -20.99 4.73
C GLY A 247 11.34 -21.39 5.49
N VAL A 248 10.25 -20.66 5.34
CA VAL A 248 8.92 -20.92 5.97
C VAL A 248 7.96 -21.59 4.96
N SER A 249 8.36 -21.79 3.70
CA SER A 249 7.56 -22.56 2.73
C SER A 249 7.38 -24.00 3.21
N PRO A 250 6.14 -24.53 3.17
CA PRO A 250 5.81 -25.87 3.68
C PRO A 250 6.53 -26.98 2.96
#